data_6a38aec88dd18dc004ea30abe3569f28
#
_entry.id   6a38aec88dd18dc004ea30abe3569f28
#
_cell.length_a   1.000
_cell.length_b   1.000
_cell.length_c   1.000
_cell.angle_alpha   90.00
_cell.angle_beta   90.00
_cell.angle_gamma   90.00
#
_symmetry.space_group_name_H-M   'P 1'
#
loop_
_entity.id
_entity.type
_entity.pdbx_description
1 polymer ?
#
loop_
_entity_poly.entity_id
_entity_poly.type
_entity_poly.pdbx_seq_one_letter_code
_entity_poly.pdbx_strand_id
1 'polypeptide(L)'
;MCIGSVSAAIPPVTAASAEAVAQHSSMPVPESDAQDGDASMDIVDRLNVQAKHLAAKTIGVPGDEHYACLQMVKEGATVFKHRIWPLMYIYWAYTVYGILTGPSLAFALGAFVLTYLYIDLYGAVLHIVLDNPNFLKLPLIGEACLEFQFHHIIPHEITVRDFRHIAADLNGIIGLEYGVNLILFNGLTDPAYRCVACCAVLNAYLGQLAHRQAHMRPEKRDPVVAVLQGLGLMVTPDTHRRHHKTYDQGFPILSGWSDAPVTFLYRYVVPSQWVWLAMFVLLTFGGIAGLIRLYLPLAAWALEEGGCEGAIRGWAKSSML
;
A
#
# COMPACT_ATOMS: atom_id res chain seq x y z
N MET A 1 -7.53 8.20 41.98
CA MET A 1 -6.43 7.75 41.15
C MET A 1 -6.47 8.54 39.84
N CYS A 2 -5.63 9.56 39.72
CA CYS A 2 -5.57 10.37 38.50
C CYS A 2 -4.73 9.65 37.46
N ILE A 3 -5.33 9.23 36.37
CA ILE A 3 -4.63 8.71 35.20
C ILE A 3 -4.17 9.94 34.39
N GLY A 4 -2.90 10.28 34.51
CA GLY A 4 -2.29 11.35 33.73
C GLY A 4 -2.28 10.97 32.24
N SER A 5 -2.97 11.76 31.42
CA SER A 5 -2.92 11.66 29.96
C SER A 5 -1.54 12.14 29.48
N VAL A 6 -0.70 11.19 29.06
CA VAL A 6 0.52 11.52 28.29
C VAL A 6 0.09 11.66 26.83
N SER A 7 -0.32 12.86 26.46
CA SER A 7 -0.44 13.29 25.07
C SER A 7 0.96 13.67 24.58
N ALA A 8 1.68 12.75 23.97
CA ALA A 8 2.86 13.09 23.19
C ALA A 8 2.37 13.66 21.84
N ALA A 9 2.16 14.96 21.79
CA ALA A 9 2.00 15.68 20.52
C ALA A 9 3.32 15.53 19.74
N ILE A 10 3.24 15.09 18.50
CA ILE A 10 4.36 15.11 17.55
C ILE A 10 4.75 16.60 17.41
N PRO A 11 6.00 17.00 17.72
CA PRO A 11 6.40 18.38 17.54
C PRO A 11 6.31 18.77 16.06
N PRO A 12 5.92 20.00 15.74
CA PRO A 12 5.91 20.46 14.36
C PRO A 12 7.33 20.38 13.79
N VAL A 13 7.46 19.82 12.57
CA VAL A 13 8.71 19.74 11.83
C VAL A 13 9.31 21.16 11.76
N THR A 14 10.51 21.35 12.30
CA THR A 14 11.19 22.63 12.20
C THR A 14 11.68 22.83 10.77
N ALA A 15 11.65 24.07 10.26
CA ALA A 15 12.09 24.40 8.91
C ALA A 15 13.52 23.89 8.60
N ALA A 16 14.39 23.78 9.60
CA ALA A 16 15.75 23.26 9.48
C ALA A 16 15.81 21.75 9.20
N SER A 17 14.89 20.94 9.77
CA SER A 17 14.81 19.51 9.48
C SER A 17 14.24 19.26 8.09
N ALA A 18 13.29 20.07 7.64
CA ALA A 18 12.75 20.00 6.27
C ALA A 18 13.80 20.36 5.20
N GLU A 19 14.68 21.33 5.47
CA GLU A 19 15.78 21.66 4.54
C GLU A 19 16.86 20.58 4.48
N ALA A 20 17.21 19.94 5.58
CA ALA A 20 18.18 18.85 5.61
C ALA A 20 17.67 17.61 4.85
N VAL A 21 16.39 17.26 5.00
CA VAL A 21 15.74 16.16 4.26
C VAL A 21 15.58 16.52 2.77
N ALA A 22 15.21 17.78 2.45
CA ALA A 22 15.12 18.25 1.07
C ALA A 22 16.47 18.23 0.35
N GLN A 23 17.58 18.52 1.03
CA GLN A 23 18.93 18.41 0.47
C GLN A 23 19.33 16.94 0.23
N HIS A 24 18.92 15.98 1.07
CA HIS A 24 19.17 14.56 0.83
C HIS A 24 18.29 13.98 -0.28
N SER A 25 17.04 14.41 -0.43
CA SER A 25 16.15 13.92 -1.49
C SER A 25 16.41 14.54 -2.86
N SER A 26 17.14 15.66 -2.92
CA SER A 26 17.52 16.36 -4.16
C SER A 26 18.93 16.07 -4.62
N MET A 27 19.75 15.35 -3.85
CA MET A 27 21.06 14.92 -4.33
C MET A 27 20.84 13.95 -5.49
N PRO A 28 21.36 14.27 -6.69
CA PRO A 28 21.44 13.26 -7.74
C PRO A 28 22.28 12.13 -7.15
N VAL A 29 21.71 10.91 -7.10
CA VAL A 29 22.53 9.73 -6.84
C VAL A 29 23.66 9.79 -7.87
N PRO A 30 24.92 9.86 -7.46
CA PRO A 30 26.01 9.79 -8.42
C PRO A 30 25.83 8.47 -9.16
N GLU A 31 25.61 8.53 -10.47
CA GLU A 31 25.56 7.33 -11.32
C GLU A 31 26.85 6.50 -11.19
N SER A 32 27.93 7.12 -10.70
CA SER A 32 29.23 6.51 -10.46
C SER A 32 29.28 5.60 -9.22
N ASP A 33 28.54 5.90 -8.14
CA ASP A 33 28.62 5.10 -6.91
C ASP A 33 27.77 3.82 -6.97
N ALA A 34 26.87 3.70 -7.95
CA ALA A 34 26.07 2.49 -8.18
C ALA A 34 26.82 1.45 -9.05
N GLN A 35 27.96 1.81 -9.66
CA GLN A 35 28.66 0.95 -10.62
C GLN A 35 29.77 0.07 -10.02
N ASP A 36 30.25 0.34 -8.81
CA ASP A 36 31.33 -0.44 -8.18
C ASP A 36 30.86 -1.56 -7.24
N GLY A 37 29.56 -1.79 -7.12
CA GLY A 37 29.04 -2.99 -6.49
C GLY A 37 29.22 -4.20 -7.41
N ASP A 38 29.81 -5.27 -6.90
CA ASP A 38 29.96 -6.54 -7.59
C ASP A 38 28.70 -6.87 -8.43
N ALA A 39 28.83 -6.87 -9.75
CA ALA A 39 27.74 -7.12 -10.69
C ALA A 39 27.10 -8.51 -10.51
N SER A 40 27.72 -9.39 -9.70
CA SER A 40 27.21 -10.72 -9.33
C SER A 40 26.20 -10.66 -8.17
N MET A 41 26.17 -9.58 -7.38
CA MET A 41 25.31 -9.46 -6.20
C MET A 41 23.86 -9.14 -6.60
N ASP A 42 22.91 -9.84 -5.95
CA ASP A 42 21.48 -9.58 -6.13
C ASP A 42 21.09 -8.14 -5.75
N ILE A 43 20.08 -7.58 -6.42
CA ILE A 43 19.62 -6.20 -6.19
C ILE A 43 19.17 -5.95 -4.74
N VAL A 44 18.53 -6.94 -4.10
CA VAL A 44 18.07 -6.83 -2.71
C VAL A 44 19.27 -6.75 -1.77
N ASP A 45 20.31 -7.53 -2.02
CA ASP A 45 21.54 -7.50 -1.23
C ASP A 45 22.29 -6.17 -1.39
N ARG A 46 22.36 -5.63 -2.62
CA ARG A 46 22.93 -4.31 -2.89
C ARG A 46 22.19 -3.20 -2.15
N LEU A 47 20.86 -3.23 -2.15
CA LEU A 47 20.03 -2.26 -1.42
C LEU A 47 20.24 -2.36 0.10
N ASN A 48 20.40 -3.57 0.65
CA ASN A 48 20.72 -3.75 2.06
C ASN A 48 22.13 -3.24 2.42
N VAL A 49 23.12 -3.43 1.54
CA VAL A 49 24.47 -2.83 1.71
C VAL A 49 24.37 -1.31 1.70
N GLN A 50 23.61 -0.72 0.76
CA GLN A 50 23.37 0.72 0.71
C GLN A 50 22.68 1.23 1.98
N ALA A 51 21.65 0.54 2.48
CA ALA A 51 20.97 0.91 3.71
C ALA A 51 21.92 0.90 4.92
N LYS A 52 22.76 -0.12 5.06
CA LYS A 52 23.79 -0.20 6.11
C LYS A 52 24.80 0.94 6.02
N HIS A 53 25.25 1.26 4.81
CA HIS A 53 26.19 2.35 4.58
C HIS A 53 25.60 3.71 4.94
N LEU A 54 24.36 3.98 4.54
CA LEU A 54 23.61 5.16 4.93
C LEU A 54 23.45 5.25 6.44
N ALA A 55 23.00 4.17 7.09
CA ALA A 55 22.85 4.11 8.54
C ALA A 55 24.17 4.37 9.29
N ALA A 56 25.29 3.90 8.76
CA ALA A 56 26.63 4.15 9.35
C ALA A 56 27.08 5.60 9.23
N LYS A 57 26.79 6.27 8.10
CA LYS A 57 27.17 7.65 7.84
C LYS A 57 26.25 8.69 8.47
N THR A 58 24.96 8.39 8.57
CA THR A 58 23.98 9.34 9.06
C THR A 58 24.01 9.34 10.58
N ILE A 59 24.47 10.45 11.16
CA ILE A 59 24.35 10.71 12.59
C ILE A 59 22.90 11.16 12.79
N GLY A 60 22.00 10.21 12.99
CA GLY A 60 20.61 10.53 13.29
C GLY A 60 20.53 11.28 14.63
N VAL A 61 19.84 12.39 14.64
CA VAL A 61 19.56 13.15 15.86
C VAL A 61 18.32 12.50 16.52
N PRO A 62 18.35 12.21 17.83
CA PRO A 62 17.16 11.72 18.52
C PRO A 62 16.00 12.69 18.32
N GLY A 63 14.88 12.17 17.76
CA GLY A 63 13.70 12.96 17.42
C GLY A 63 13.49 13.18 15.93
N ASP A 64 14.47 12.88 15.08
CA ASP A 64 14.28 12.85 13.62
C ASP A 64 13.42 11.65 13.23
N GLU A 65 12.58 11.82 12.20
CA GLU A 65 11.66 10.79 11.70
C GLU A 65 12.36 9.47 11.35
N HIS A 66 13.57 9.54 10.81
CA HIS A 66 14.34 8.35 10.41
C HIS A 66 15.28 7.81 11.48
N TYR A 67 15.35 8.45 12.65
CA TYR A 67 16.30 8.05 13.69
C TYR A 67 16.13 6.59 14.11
N ALA A 68 14.90 6.19 14.41
CA ALA A 68 14.62 4.86 14.93
C ALA A 68 14.96 3.75 13.91
N CYS A 69 14.59 3.92 12.64
CA CYS A 69 14.89 2.94 11.59
C CYS A 69 16.40 2.86 11.29
N LEU A 70 17.10 3.99 11.26
CA LEU A 70 18.56 4.01 11.09
C LEU A 70 19.28 3.30 12.24
N GLN A 71 18.82 3.47 13.50
CA GLN A 71 19.39 2.74 14.64
C GLN A 71 19.16 1.23 14.51
N MET A 72 17.96 0.79 14.11
CA MET A 72 17.70 -0.65 13.89
C MET A 72 18.66 -1.26 12.86
N VAL A 73 18.96 -0.54 11.78
CA VAL A 73 19.91 -1.03 10.76
C VAL A 73 21.36 -1.04 11.28
N LYS A 74 21.76 -0.04 12.08
CA LYS A 74 23.05 -0.05 12.79
C LYS A 74 23.17 -1.24 13.74
N GLU A 75 22.09 -1.65 14.38
CA GLU A 75 21.99 -2.81 15.26
C GLU A 75 21.90 -4.16 14.50
N GLY A 76 21.90 -4.12 13.18
CA GLY A 76 21.95 -5.30 12.31
C GLY A 76 20.62 -5.70 11.66
N ALA A 77 19.57 -4.89 11.76
CA ALA A 77 18.33 -5.18 11.05
C ALA A 77 18.54 -5.16 9.53
N THR A 78 17.87 -6.12 8.85
CA THR A 78 17.82 -6.18 7.39
C THR A 78 16.57 -5.45 6.92
N VAL A 79 16.72 -4.50 6.01
CA VAL A 79 15.62 -3.68 5.51
C VAL A 79 14.83 -4.43 4.44
N PHE A 80 15.48 -4.74 3.32
CA PHE A 80 14.82 -5.36 2.18
C PHE A 80 14.95 -6.88 2.26
N LYS A 81 13.85 -7.60 2.11
CA LYS A 81 13.79 -9.07 2.20
C LYS A 81 13.69 -9.69 0.81
N HIS A 82 14.34 -10.84 0.64
CA HIS A 82 14.08 -11.69 -0.51
C HIS A 82 12.68 -12.28 -0.39
N ARG A 83 11.81 -11.93 -1.32
CA ARG A 83 10.43 -12.43 -1.35
C ARG A 83 10.32 -13.66 -2.23
N ILE A 84 9.35 -14.52 -1.92
CA ILE A 84 9.02 -15.69 -2.75
C ILE A 84 8.19 -15.18 -3.95
N TRP A 85 8.86 -14.51 -4.92
CA TRP A 85 8.19 -13.92 -6.08
C TRP A 85 7.37 -14.91 -6.93
N PRO A 86 7.68 -16.23 -7.05
CA PRO A 86 6.82 -17.15 -7.79
C PRO A 86 5.41 -17.30 -7.20
N LEU A 87 5.23 -17.06 -5.89
CA LEU A 87 3.92 -17.08 -5.24
C LEU A 87 2.97 -16.04 -5.82
N MET A 88 3.50 -14.90 -6.26
CA MET A 88 2.73 -13.87 -6.96
C MET A 88 2.00 -14.42 -8.19
N TYR A 89 2.62 -15.33 -8.97
CA TYR A 89 1.97 -15.91 -10.15
C TYR A 89 0.79 -16.81 -9.79
N ILE A 90 0.88 -17.50 -8.64
CA ILE A 90 -0.24 -18.28 -8.10
C ILE A 90 -1.39 -17.35 -7.74
N TYR A 91 -1.11 -16.25 -7.06
CA TYR A 91 -2.12 -15.24 -6.72
C TYR A 91 -2.71 -14.58 -7.97
N TRP A 92 -1.91 -14.27 -8.96
CA TRP A 92 -2.40 -13.73 -10.25
C TRP A 92 -3.31 -14.71 -10.98
N ALA A 93 -2.92 -15.96 -11.08
CA ALA A 93 -3.76 -16.99 -11.71
C ALA A 93 -5.10 -17.13 -10.97
N TYR A 94 -5.08 -17.13 -9.64
CA TYR A 94 -6.28 -17.16 -8.83
C TYR A 94 -7.12 -15.87 -8.98
N THR A 95 -6.49 -14.71 -9.04
CA THR A 95 -7.16 -13.42 -9.29
C THR A 95 -7.91 -13.44 -10.62
N VAL A 96 -7.23 -13.84 -11.71
CA VAL A 96 -7.84 -13.95 -13.03
C VAL A 96 -8.99 -14.96 -13.01
N TYR A 97 -8.79 -16.14 -12.44
CA TYR A 97 -9.83 -17.14 -12.28
C TYR A 97 -11.05 -16.59 -11.53
N GLY A 98 -10.85 -15.95 -10.39
CA GLY A 98 -11.93 -15.42 -9.57
C GLY A 98 -12.75 -14.33 -10.25
N ILE A 99 -12.12 -13.48 -11.04
CA ILE A 99 -12.80 -12.45 -11.84
C ILE A 99 -13.58 -13.07 -12.99
N LEU A 100 -12.97 -13.98 -13.75
CA LEU A 100 -13.60 -14.62 -14.92
C LEU A 100 -14.74 -15.56 -14.54
N THR A 101 -14.72 -16.14 -13.34
CA THR A 101 -15.78 -17.00 -12.81
C THR A 101 -16.75 -16.25 -11.89
N GLY A 102 -16.72 -14.92 -11.88
CA GLY A 102 -17.70 -14.07 -11.20
C GLY A 102 -19.11 -14.19 -11.81
N PRO A 103 -20.13 -13.64 -11.12
CA PRO A 103 -21.53 -13.78 -11.54
C PRO A 103 -21.82 -13.26 -12.96
N SER A 104 -21.20 -12.14 -13.34
CA SER A 104 -21.30 -11.57 -14.69
C SER A 104 -20.17 -10.54 -14.91
N LEU A 105 -19.96 -10.15 -16.19
CA LEU A 105 -19.03 -9.08 -16.51
C LEU A 105 -19.43 -7.74 -15.87
N ALA A 106 -20.73 -7.42 -15.89
CA ALA A 106 -21.23 -6.17 -15.26
C ALA A 106 -20.97 -6.19 -13.74
N PHE A 107 -21.16 -7.34 -13.08
CA PHE A 107 -20.82 -7.50 -11.67
C PHE A 107 -19.31 -7.30 -11.44
N ALA A 108 -18.45 -7.92 -12.24
CA ALA A 108 -17.01 -7.80 -12.10
C ALA A 108 -16.52 -6.36 -12.32
N LEU A 109 -17.08 -5.63 -13.29
CA LEU A 109 -16.76 -4.22 -13.52
C LEU A 109 -17.18 -3.34 -12.34
N GLY A 110 -18.39 -3.53 -11.81
CA GLY A 110 -18.83 -2.81 -10.61
C GLY A 110 -17.99 -3.13 -9.39
N ALA A 111 -17.66 -4.41 -9.18
CA ALA A 111 -16.75 -4.85 -8.12
C ALA A 111 -15.35 -4.23 -8.27
N PHE A 112 -14.82 -4.16 -9.50
CA PHE A 112 -13.54 -3.51 -9.78
C PHE A 112 -13.55 -2.02 -9.39
N VAL A 113 -14.57 -1.26 -9.80
CA VAL A 113 -14.69 0.16 -9.45
C VAL A 113 -14.81 0.35 -7.94
N LEU A 114 -15.66 -0.43 -7.27
CA LEU A 114 -15.83 -0.32 -5.83
C LEU A 114 -14.55 -0.65 -5.08
N THR A 115 -13.88 -1.74 -5.46
CA THR A 115 -12.61 -2.13 -4.81
C THR A 115 -11.46 -1.20 -5.17
N TYR A 116 -11.50 -0.53 -6.32
CA TYR A 116 -10.55 0.53 -6.67
C TYR A 116 -10.62 1.69 -5.66
N LEU A 117 -11.82 2.17 -5.35
CA LEU A 117 -12.03 3.20 -4.35
C LEU A 117 -11.60 2.74 -2.95
N TYR A 118 -11.93 1.50 -2.62
CA TYR A 118 -11.55 0.90 -1.34
C TYR A 118 -10.02 0.75 -1.18
N ILE A 119 -9.33 0.23 -2.20
CA ILE A 119 -7.88 0.02 -2.15
C ILE A 119 -7.12 1.35 -2.10
N ASP A 120 -7.64 2.41 -2.73
CA ASP A 120 -7.05 3.75 -2.60
C ASP A 120 -7.12 4.25 -1.15
N LEU A 121 -8.28 4.11 -0.50
CA LEU A 121 -8.46 4.42 0.93
C LEU A 121 -7.62 3.51 1.83
N TYR A 122 -7.65 2.20 1.58
CA TYR A 122 -6.87 1.21 2.33
C TYR A 122 -5.37 1.51 2.24
N GLY A 123 -4.88 1.80 1.03
CA GLY A 123 -3.49 2.18 0.80
C GLY A 123 -3.08 3.44 1.57
N ALA A 124 -3.98 4.42 1.70
CA ALA A 124 -3.73 5.60 2.50
C ALA A 124 -3.58 5.29 4.00
N VAL A 125 -4.50 4.46 4.54
CA VAL A 125 -4.43 4.03 5.96
C VAL A 125 -3.20 3.16 6.21
N LEU A 126 -2.86 2.27 5.28
CA LEU A 126 -1.66 1.45 5.32
C LEU A 126 -0.40 2.32 5.38
N HIS A 127 -0.29 3.36 4.54
CA HIS A 127 0.83 4.30 4.55
C HIS A 127 0.96 5.00 5.90
N ILE A 128 -0.11 5.58 6.44
CA ILE A 128 -0.10 6.23 7.76
C ILE A 128 0.43 5.29 8.85
N VAL A 129 0.10 4.00 8.76
CA VAL A 129 0.54 3.01 9.76
C VAL A 129 1.99 2.61 9.53
N LEU A 130 2.38 2.29 8.28
CA LEU A 130 3.71 1.75 8.00
C LEU A 130 4.80 2.83 8.03
N ASP A 131 4.48 4.09 7.77
CA ASP A 131 5.42 5.20 7.91
C ASP A 131 5.68 5.60 9.37
N ASN A 132 4.88 5.07 10.32
CA ASN A 132 4.98 5.49 11.71
C ASN A 132 6.12 4.78 12.46
N PRO A 133 7.16 5.50 12.93
CA PRO A 133 8.31 4.92 13.62
C PRO A 133 7.95 4.21 14.94
N ASN A 134 6.80 4.54 15.55
CA ASN A 134 6.38 3.88 16.78
C ASN A 134 5.96 2.42 16.59
N PHE A 135 5.69 2.01 15.34
CA PHE A 135 5.28 0.66 15.01
C PHE A 135 6.43 -0.25 14.57
N LEU A 136 7.66 0.26 14.42
CA LEU A 136 8.85 -0.49 14.05
C LEU A 136 9.11 -1.75 14.89
N LYS A 137 8.74 -1.73 16.18
CA LYS A 137 8.96 -2.84 17.11
C LYS A 137 7.72 -3.73 17.30
N LEU A 138 6.63 -3.46 16.60
CA LEU A 138 5.43 -4.29 16.68
C LEU A 138 5.63 -5.60 15.92
N PRO A 139 5.23 -6.74 16.50
CA PRO A 139 5.24 -8.01 15.79
C PRO A 139 4.35 -7.92 14.54
N LEU A 140 4.71 -8.65 13.49
CA LEU A 140 4.01 -8.77 12.21
C LEU A 140 4.12 -7.57 11.27
N ILE A 141 4.09 -6.33 11.78
CA ILE A 141 4.11 -5.12 10.93
C ILE A 141 5.44 -4.35 11.00
N GLY A 142 6.26 -4.57 12.02
CA GLY A 142 7.51 -3.81 12.22
C GLY A 142 8.50 -3.94 11.07
N GLU A 143 8.59 -5.12 10.43
CA GLU A 143 9.41 -5.30 9.24
C GLU A 143 8.91 -4.47 8.06
N ALA A 144 7.60 -4.45 7.82
CA ALA A 144 7.01 -3.63 6.78
C ALA A 144 7.20 -2.13 7.07
N CYS A 145 7.05 -1.71 8.35
CA CYS A 145 7.37 -0.33 8.76
C CYS A 145 8.83 0.03 8.45
N LEU A 146 9.78 -0.86 8.73
CA LEU A 146 11.19 -0.62 8.45
C LEU A 146 11.44 -0.44 6.95
N GLU A 147 10.85 -1.29 6.12
CA GLU A 147 10.97 -1.23 4.66
C GLU A 147 10.35 0.07 4.11
N PHE A 148 9.15 0.46 4.58
CA PHE A 148 8.48 1.70 4.20
C PHE A 148 9.30 2.94 4.58
N GLN A 149 9.81 3.02 5.80
CA GLN A 149 10.64 4.15 6.23
C GLN A 149 11.95 4.24 5.43
N PHE A 150 12.56 3.09 5.10
CA PHE A 150 13.74 3.10 4.22
C PHE A 150 13.39 3.44 2.78
N HIS A 151 12.17 3.17 2.30
CA HIS A 151 11.70 3.65 1.03
C HIS A 151 11.70 5.20 0.96
N HIS A 152 11.40 5.89 2.04
CA HIS A 152 11.54 7.35 2.12
C HIS A 152 12.99 7.84 2.09
N ILE A 153 13.93 7.06 2.64
CA ILE A 153 15.37 7.37 2.61
C ILE A 153 16.01 7.00 1.26
N ILE A 154 15.58 5.91 0.65
CA ILE A 154 16.08 5.39 -0.63
C ILE A 154 14.92 5.25 -1.64
N PRO A 155 14.24 6.33 -2.04
CA PRO A 155 13.01 6.25 -2.82
C PRO A 155 13.20 5.68 -4.23
N HIS A 156 14.42 5.62 -4.74
CA HIS A 156 14.71 5.01 -6.04
C HIS A 156 14.73 3.47 -6.00
N GLU A 157 14.74 2.83 -4.82
CA GLU A 157 14.78 1.38 -4.69
C GLU A 157 13.64 0.70 -5.47
N ILE A 158 12.42 1.26 -5.39
CA ILE A 158 11.23 0.75 -6.08
C ILE A 158 11.36 0.82 -7.62
N THR A 159 12.24 1.67 -8.15
CA THR A 159 12.44 1.80 -9.59
C THR A 159 13.53 0.87 -10.15
N VAL A 160 14.48 0.45 -9.31
CA VAL A 160 15.60 -0.41 -9.72
C VAL A 160 15.28 -1.90 -9.54
N ARG A 161 14.33 -2.26 -8.67
CA ARG A 161 13.84 -3.64 -8.55
C ARG A 161 12.91 -3.97 -9.72
N ASP A 162 12.90 -5.22 -10.17
CA ASP A 162 11.89 -5.72 -11.10
C ASP A 162 10.49 -5.61 -10.48
N PHE A 163 9.48 -5.31 -11.31
CA PHE A 163 8.09 -5.19 -10.81
C PHE A 163 7.59 -6.46 -10.12
N ARG A 164 8.02 -7.66 -10.55
CA ARG A 164 7.68 -8.94 -9.90
C ARG A 164 8.15 -8.99 -8.43
N HIS A 165 9.30 -8.39 -8.12
CA HIS A 165 9.81 -8.34 -6.73
C HIS A 165 9.01 -7.36 -5.89
N ILE A 166 8.65 -6.20 -6.45
CA ILE A 166 7.81 -5.20 -5.80
C ILE A 166 6.39 -5.73 -5.58
N ALA A 167 5.81 -6.40 -6.58
CA ALA A 167 4.51 -7.05 -6.45
C ALA A 167 4.53 -8.16 -5.38
N ALA A 168 5.66 -8.86 -5.23
CA ALA A 168 5.84 -9.90 -4.22
C ALA A 168 5.95 -9.36 -2.78
N ASP A 169 6.20 -8.05 -2.59
CA ASP A 169 6.13 -7.40 -1.27
C ASP A 169 4.70 -7.48 -0.70
N LEU A 170 3.68 -7.56 -1.57
CA LEU A 170 2.29 -7.77 -1.18
C LEU A 170 1.93 -9.22 -0.82
N ASN A 171 2.81 -10.21 -1.05
CA ASN A 171 2.46 -11.63 -0.87
C ASN A 171 1.91 -11.95 0.53
N GLY A 172 2.44 -11.33 1.57
CA GLY A 172 1.97 -11.54 2.94
C GLY A 172 0.54 -11.06 3.14
N ILE A 173 0.26 -9.83 2.76
CA ILE A 173 -1.06 -9.24 2.94
C ILE A 173 -2.11 -9.86 2.01
N ILE A 174 -1.75 -10.17 0.75
CA ILE A 174 -2.64 -10.84 -0.18
C ILE A 174 -2.95 -12.27 0.29
N GLY A 175 -1.95 -13.01 0.78
CA GLY A 175 -2.17 -14.33 1.35
C GLY A 175 -3.11 -14.31 2.56
N LEU A 176 -2.97 -13.30 3.43
CA LEU A 176 -3.86 -13.07 4.55
C LEU A 176 -5.29 -12.74 4.08
N GLU A 177 -5.44 -11.82 3.13
CA GLU A 177 -6.73 -11.43 2.56
C GLU A 177 -7.44 -12.60 1.90
N TYR A 178 -6.73 -13.38 1.07
CA TYR A 178 -7.31 -14.59 0.49
C TYR A 178 -7.67 -15.62 1.56
N GLY A 179 -6.80 -15.84 2.55
CA GLY A 179 -7.08 -16.76 3.66
C GLY A 179 -8.34 -16.37 4.42
N VAL A 180 -8.48 -15.12 4.80
CA VAL A 180 -9.67 -14.59 5.50
C VAL A 180 -10.92 -14.73 4.61
N ASN A 181 -10.86 -14.32 3.35
CA ASN A 181 -12.02 -14.37 2.46
C ASN A 181 -12.41 -15.80 2.10
N LEU A 182 -11.43 -16.68 1.87
CA LEU A 182 -11.69 -18.08 1.48
C LEU A 182 -12.26 -18.89 2.65
N ILE A 183 -11.74 -18.69 3.87
CA ILE A 183 -12.08 -19.52 5.03
C ILE A 183 -13.26 -18.96 5.80
N LEU A 184 -13.26 -17.64 6.07
CA LEU A 184 -14.26 -17.03 6.96
C LEU A 184 -15.51 -16.53 6.21
N PHE A 185 -15.39 -16.21 4.91
CA PHE A 185 -16.46 -15.57 4.13
C PHE A 185 -16.89 -16.38 2.89
N ASN A 186 -16.72 -17.71 2.93
CA ASN A 186 -17.15 -18.62 1.85
C ASN A 186 -16.63 -18.29 0.44
N GLY A 187 -15.52 -17.57 0.31
CA GLY A 187 -14.95 -17.21 -0.99
C GLY A 187 -14.57 -18.41 -1.88
N LEU A 188 -14.42 -19.61 -1.31
CA LEU A 188 -14.20 -20.84 -2.06
C LEU A 188 -15.44 -21.28 -2.85
N THR A 189 -16.63 -21.12 -2.28
CA THR A 189 -17.89 -21.61 -2.83
C THR A 189 -18.74 -20.51 -3.48
N ASP A 190 -18.59 -19.27 -3.01
CA ASP A 190 -19.38 -18.14 -3.49
C ASP A 190 -18.61 -17.35 -4.58
N PRO A 191 -19.06 -17.38 -5.85
CA PRO A 191 -18.39 -16.70 -6.94
C PRO A 191 -18.39 -15.17 -6.81
N ALA A 192 -19.36 -14.57 -6.11
CA ALA A 192 -19.42 -13.13 -5.94
C ALA A 192 -18.40 -12.66 -4.91
N TYR A 193 -18.29 -13.33 -3.76
CA TYR A 193 -17.24 -13.04 -2.77
C TYR A 193 -15.85 -13.19 -3.38
N ARG A 194 -15.62 -14.29 -4.10
CA ARG A 194 -14.36 -14.52 -4.80
C ARG A 194 -14.05 -13.40 -5.79
N CYS A 195 -15.03 -13.00 -6.61
CA CYS A 195 -14.84 -11.96 -7.61
C CYS A 195 -14.46 -10.61 -6.97
N VAL A 196 -15.14 -10.18 -5.91
CA VAL A 196 -14.83 -8.92 -5.22
C VAL A 196 -13.43 -8.97 -4.58
N ALA A 197 -13.08 -10.07 -3.90
CA ALA A 197 -11.75 -10.23 -3.31
C ALA A 197 -10.65 -10.19 -4.38
N CYS A 198 -10.86 -10.86 -5.53
CA CYS A 198 -9.94 -10.86 -6.65
C CYS A 198 -9.81 -9.47 -7.31
N CYS A 199 -10.91 -8.71 -7.42
CA CYS A 199 -10.86 -7.32 -7.88
C CYS A 199 -10.07 -6.42 -6.92
N ALA A 200 -10.21 -6.62 -5.60
CA ALA A 200 -9.42 -5.88 -4.62
C ALA A 200 -7.91 -6.18 -4.75
N VAL A 201 -7.53 -7.45 -4.90
CA VAL A 201 -6.14 -7.85 -5.10
C VAL A 201 -5.58 -7.31 -6.42
N LEU A 202 -6.36 -7.31 -7.51
CA LEU A 202 -5.95 -6.67 -8.76
C LEU A 202 -5.66 -5.19 -8.56
N ASN A 203 -6.54 -4.48 -7.84
CA ASN A 203 -6.35 -3.06 -7.54
C ASN A 203 -5.16 -2.81 -6.60
N ALA A 204 -4.83 -3.72 -5.68
CA ALA A 204 -3.61 -3.63 -4.87
C ALA A 204 -2.34 -3.72 -5.75
N TYR A 205 -2.29 -4.63 -6.73
CA TYR A 205 -1.19 -4.67 -7.70
C TYR A 205 -1.13 -3.41 -8.57
N LEU A 206 -2.29 -2.86 -8.98
CA LEU A 206 -2.33 -1.58 -9.70
C LEU A 206 -1.81 -0.43 -8.83
N GLY A 207 -2.07 -0.45 -7.52
CA GLY A 207 -1.50 0.50 -6.56
C GLY A 207 0.02 0.45 -6.53
N GLN A 208 0.61 -0.75 -6.46
CA GLN A 208 2.07 -0.91 -6.52
C GLN A 208 2.65 -0.45 -7.86
N LEU A 209 1.96 -0.71 -8.97
CA LEU A 209 2.36 -0.20 -10.27
C LEU A 209 2.33 1.33 -10.30
N ALA A 210 1.23 1.94 -9.85
CA ALA A 210 1.06 3.39 -9.80
C ALA A 210 2.14 4.05 -8.91
N HIS A 211 2.41 3.49 -7.74
CA HIS A 211 3.46 3.91 -6.82
C HIS A 211 4.84 3.88 -7.48
N ARG A 212 5.23 2.74 -8.07
CA ARG A 212 6.49 2.63 -8.80
C ARG A 212 6.59 3.67 -9.91
N GLN A 213 5.54 3.85 -10.70
CA GLN A 213 5.53 4.80 -11.81
C GLN A 213 5.54 6.26 -11.34
N ALA A 214 5.05 6.55 -10.13
CA ALA A 214 5.17 7.87 -9.53
C ALA A 214 6.63 8.23 -9.18
N HIS A 215 7.49 7.23 -8.94
CA HIS A 215 8.94 7.41 -8.73
C HIS A 215 9.76 7.40 -10.03
N MET A 216 9.17 6.96 -11.17
CA MET A 216 9.90 6.90 -12.43
C MET A 216 10.18 8.28 -13.01
N ARG A 217 11.38 8.44 -13.60
CA ARG A 217 11.68 9.63 -14.42
C ARG A 217 10.73 9.72 -15.60
N PRO A 218 10.36 10.92 -16.08
CA PRO A 218 9.41 11.09 -17.19
C PRO A 218 9.74 10.24 -18.42
N GLU A 219 11.04 10.11 -18.76
CA GLU A 219 11.52 9.40 -19.95
C GLU A 219 11.37 7.87 -19.83
N LYS A 220 11.29 7.34 -18.60
CA LYS A 220 11.19 5.91 -18.31
C LYS A 220 9.77 5.49 -17.88
N ARG A 221 8.85 6.45 -17.77
CA ARG A 221 7.48 6.20 -17.35
C ARG A 221 6.70 5.53 -18.47
N ASP A 222 5.88 4.54 -18.13
CA ASP A 222 4.98 3.89 -19.07
C ASP A 222 3.99 4.93 -19.65
N PRO A 223 3.85 5.04 -20.99
CA PRO A 223 2.97 6.03 -21.62
C PRO A 223 1.50 5.87 -21.23
N VAL A 224 1.02 4.64 -21.05
CA VAL A 224 -0.37 4.37 -20.63
C VAL A 224 -0.58 4.89 -19.21
N VAL A 225 0.38 4.60 -18.31
CA VAL A 225 0.31 5.10 -16.94
C VAL A 225 0.40 6.63 -16.90
N ALA A 226 1.20 7.25 -17.74
CA ALA A 226 1.27 8.71 -17.82
C ALA A 226 -0.09 9.34 -18.22
N VAL A 227 -0.82 8.70 -19.14
CA VAL A 227 -2.20 9.10 -19.49
C VAL A 227 -3.13 8.91 -18.29
N LEU A 228 -3.10 7.78 -17.62
CA LEU A 228 -3.94 7.51 -16.45
C LEU A 228 -3.66 8.49 -15.29
N GLN A 229 -2.40 8.88 -15.10
CA GLN A 229 -2.01 9.93 -14.16
C GLN A 229 -2.57 11.29 -14.56
N GLY A 230 -2.53 11.64 -15.86
CA GLY A 230 -3.12 12.86 -16.40
C GLY A 230 -4.64 12.94 -16.25
N LEU A 231 -5.32 11.77 -16.26
CA LEU A 231 -6.76 11.65 -16.03
C LEU A 231 -7.15 11.57 -14.54
N GLY A 232 -6.18 11.58 -13.61
CA GLY A 232 -6.44 11.40 -12.18
C GLY A 232 -6.85 9.99 -11.78
N LEU A 233 -6.61 9.00 -12.65
CA LEU A 233 -6.86 7.59 -12.38
C LEU A 233 -5.67 6.86 -11.75
N MET A 234 -4.51 7.46 -11.73
CA MET A 234 -3.34 6.98 -11.00
C MET A 234 -2.63 8.14 -10.32
N VAL A 235 -2.02 7.86 -9.16
CA VAL A 235 -1.30 8.87 -8.39
C VAL A 235 -0.19 9.52 -9.22
N THR A 236 -0.12 10.84 -9.16
CA THR A 236 0.89 11.60 -9.90
C THR A 236 2.20 11.66 -9.15
N PRO A 237 3.35 11.81 -9.84
CA PRO A 237 4.64 12.02 -9.20
C PRO A 237 4.65 13.21 -8.24
N ASP A 238 3.91 14.28 -8.56
CA ASP A 238 3.88 15.49 -7.72
C ASP A 238 3.11 15.26 -6.42
N THR A 239 2.03 14.49 -6.45
CA THR A 239 1.29 14.12 -5.24
C THR A 239 2.15 13.24 -4.34
N HIS A 240 2.76 12.21 -4.92
CA HIS A 240 3.59 11.28 -4.15
C HIS A 240 4.90 11.92 -3.65
N ARG A 241 5.51 12.81 -4.43
CA ARG A 241 6.68 13.58 -3.98
C ARG A 241 6.34 14.52 -2.80
N ARG A 242 5.11 15.07 -2.75
CA ARG A 242 4.68 15.85 -1.57
C ARG A 242 4.62 14.97 -0.33
N HIS A 243 4.12 13.74 -0.44
CA HIS A 243 4.14 12.77 0.65
C HIS A 243 5.56 12.55 1.18
N HIS A 244 6.52 12.23 0.31
CA HIS A 244 7.94 12.06 0.70
C HIS A 244 8.60 13.29 1.34
N LYS A 245 8.01 14.48 1.17
CA LYS A 245 8.54 15.72 1.77
C LYS A 245 7.90 16.08 3.10
N THR A 246 6.64 15.76 3.29
CA THR A 246 5.85 16.29 4.42
C THR A 246 5.33 15.21 5.35
N TYR A 247 5.24 13.96 4.92
CA TYR A 247 4.75 12.80 5.68
C TYR A 247 3.34 12.92 6.26
N ASP A 248 2.62 13.99 5.95
CA ASP A 248 1.32 14.30 6.53
C ASP A 248 0.19 14.48 5.51
N GLN A 249 0.47 14.14 4.24
CA GLN A 249 -0.46 14.19 3.09
C GLN A 249 0.06 13.31 1.95
N GLY A 250 -0.76 13.08 0.92
CA GLY A 250 -0.36 12.30 -0.26
C GLY A 250 -0.22 10.81 0.01
N PHE A 251 -0.92 10.30 1.01
CA PHE A 251 -0.82 8.90 1.46
C PHE A 251 -1.27 7.85 0.44
N PRO A 252 -2.35 8.06 -0.36
CA PRO A 252 -2.79 7.04 -1.31
C PRO A 252 -1.78 6.81 -2.43
N ILE A 253 -1.60 5.54 -2.80
CA ILE A 253 -0.64 5.13 -3.84
C ILE A 253 -1.29 4.67 -5.15
N LEU A 254 -2.62 4.50 -5.19
CA LEU A 254 -3.32 4.06 -6.40
C LEU A 254 -3.74 5.25 -7.26
N SER A 255 -4.63 6.10 -6.79
CA SER A 255 -5.14 7.25 -7.55
C SER A 255 -4.97 8.59 -6.83
N GLY A 256 -4.99 8.58 -5.50
CA GLY A 256 -4.91 9.78 -4.67
C GLY A 256 -6.26 10.47 -4.44
N TRP A 257 -7.38 9.89 -4.89
CA TRP A 257 -8.68 10.53 -4.71
C TRP A 257 -9.13 10.57 -3.24
N SER A 258 -8.69 9.61 -2.42
CA SER A 258 -8.94 9.58 -0.98
C SER A 258 -8.00 10.49 -0.16
N ASP A 259 -7.02 11.15 -0.80
CA ASP A 259 -6.01 11.94 -0.09
C ASP A 259 -6.62 13.10 0.71
N ALA A 260 -7.48 13.90 0.10
CA ALA A 260 -8.05 15.07 0.77
C ALA A 260 -8.84 14.71 2.05
N PRO A 261 -9.81 13.76 2.04
CA PRO A 261 -10.51 13.37 3.26
C PRO A 261 -9.61 12.68 4.27
N VAL A 262 -8.66 11.82 3.86
CA VAL A 262 -7.74 11.14 4.78
C VAL A 262 -6.78 12.14 5.41
N THR A 263 -6.19 13.04 4.64
CA THR A 263 -5.32 14.11 5.14
C THR A 263 -6.06 15.00 6.15
N PHE A 264 -7.31 15.37 5.85
CA PHE A 264 -8.13 16.15 6.80
C PHE A 264 -8.35 15.38 8.11
N LEU A 265 -8.73 14.11 8.03
CA LEU A 265 -8.90 13.27 9.23
C LEU A 265 -7.59 13.14 10.01
N TYR A 266 -6.48 12.88 9.32
CA TYR A 266 -5.17 12.70 9.93
C TYR A 266 -4.71 13.95 10.66
N ARG A 267 -4.81 15.13 10.04
CA ARG A 267 -4.30 16.37 10.61
C ARG A 267 -5.20 16.97 11.68
N TYR A 268 -6.51 16.84 11.58
CA TYR A 268 -7.44 17.65 12.38
C TYR A 268 -8.41 16.86 13.25
N VAL A 269 -8.65 15.57 12.96
CA VAL A 269 -9.72 14.82 13.63
C VAL A 269 -9.19 13.63 14.42
N VAL A 270 -8.24 12.87 13.87
CA VAL A 270 -7.74 11.62 14.44
C VAL A 270 -6.25 11.71 14.74
N PRO A 271 -5.84 12.34 15.85
CA PRO A 271 -4.43 12.51 16.17
C PRO A 271 -3.78 11.21 16.71
N SER A 272 -4.57 10.21 17.08
CA SER A 272 -4.05 8.99 17.69
C SER A 272 -3.60 7.98 16.64
N GLN A 273 -2.32 7.66 16.61
CA GLN A 273 -1.74 6.62 15.77
C GLN A 273 -2.37 5.23 16.02
N TRP A 274 -2.81 4.95 17.24
CA TRP A 274 -3.46 3.68 17.60
C TRP A 274 -4.84 3.54 16.98
N VAL A 275 -5.55 4.64 16.74
CA VAL A 275 -6.81 4.62 15.98
C VAL A 275 -6.54 4.27 14.53
N TRP A 276 -5.48 4.80 13.92
CA TRP A 276 -5.09 4.43 12.56
C TRP A 276 -4.69 2.96 12.46
N LEU A 277 -3.94 2.45 13.44
CA LEU A 277 -3.63 1.01 13.50
C LEU A 277 -4.90 0.16 13.64
N ALA A 278 -5.86 0.57 14.49
CA ALA A 278 -7.14 -0.13 14.61
C ALA A 278 -7.94 -0.08 13.31
N MET A 279 -7.97 1.06 12.61
CA MET A 279 -8.59 1.18 11.29
C MET A 279 -7.92 0.27 10.26
N PHE A 280 -6.59 0.22 10.23
CA PHE A 280 -5.83 -0.70 9.38
C PHE A 280 -6.23 -2.15 9.61
N VAL A 281 -6.27 -2.59 10.87
CA VAL A 281 -6.67 -3.95 11.24
C VAL A 281 -8.12 -4.23 10.82
N LEU A 282 -9.05 -3.31 11.09
CA LEU A 282 -10.45 -3.46 10.70
C LEU A 282 -10.63 -3.53 9.19
N LEU A 283 -9.93 -2.71 8.44
CA LEU A 283 -9.97 -2.75 6.98
C LEU A 283 -9.35 -4.05 6.46
N THR A 284 -8.21 -4.49 6.99
CA THR A 284 -7.55 -5.73 6.57
C THR A 284 -8.45 -6.95 6.78
N PHE A 285 -9.07 -7.10 7.93
CA PHE A 285 -9.85 -8.31 8.27
C PHE A 285 -11.33 -8.23 7.92
N GLY A 286 -11.89 -7.05 7.79
CA GLY A 286 -13.32 -6.86 7.61
C GLY A 286 -13.74 -6.04 6.39
N GLY A 287 -12.80 -5.33 5.76
CA GLY A 287 -13.12 -4.37 4.73
C GLY A 287 -13.75 -4.99 3.48
N ILE A 288 -13.16 -6.05 2.94
CA ILE A 288 -13.70 -6.73 1.76
C ILE A 288 -15.06 -7.35 2.06
N ALA A 289 -15.23 -7.99 3.22
CA ALA A 289 -16.53 -8.53 3.64
C ALA A 289 -17.58 -7.42 3.80
N GLY A 290 -17.20 -6.28 4.35
CA GLY A 290 -18.05 -5.09 4.42
C GLY A 290 -18.46 -4.57 3.05
N LEU A 291 -17.50 -4.47 2.12
CA LEU A 291 -17.77 -4.08 0.74
C LEU A 291 -18.74 -5.03 0.05
N ILE A 292 -18.57 -6.32 0.23
CA ILE A 292 -19.45 -7.32 -0.36
C ILE A 292 -20.88 -7.15 0.16
N ARG A 293 -21.07 -7.01 1.48
CA ARG A 293 -22.38 -6.78 2.08
C ARG A 293 -23.04 -5.50 1.59
N LEU A 294 -22.28 -4.48 1.24
CA LEU A 294 -22.77 -3.25 0.63
C LEU A 294 -23.09 -3.44 -0.85
N TYR A 295 -22.19 -4.11 -1.59
CA TYR A 295 -22.27 -4.21 -3.04
C TYR A 295 -23.35 -5.16 -3.54
N LEU A 296 -23.55 -6.30 -2.87
CA LEU A 296 -24.51 -7.30 -3.33
C LEU A 296 -25.95 -6.79 -3.45
N PRO A 297 -26.51 -6.07 -2.43
CA PRO A 297 -27.84 -5.49 -2.57
C PRO A 297 -27.93 -4.46 -3.70
N LEU A 298 -26.90 -3.64 -3.88
CA LEU A 298 -26.84 -2.64 -4.96
C LEU A 298 -26.79 -3.30 -6.34
N ALA A 299 -25.99 -4.34 -6.49
CA ALA A 299 -25.89 -5.09 -7.75
C ALA A 299 -27.19 -5.83 -8.07
N ALA A 300 -27.86 -6.41 -7.06
CA ALA A 300 -29.14 -7.05 -7.23
C ALA A 300 -30.21 -6.04 -7.67
N TRP A 301 -30.30 -4.89 -7.00
CA TRP A 301 -31.22 -3.81 -7.36
C TRP A 301 -30.99 -3.30 -8.80
N ALA A 302 -29.74 -3.02 -9.18
CA ALA A 302 -29.39 -2.50 -10.50
C ALA A 302 -29.74 -3.50 -11.64
N LEU A 303 -29.72 -4.80 -11.34
CA LEU A 303 -30.02 -5.85 -12.31
C LEU A 303 -31.52 -6.17 -12.39
N GLU A 304 -32.28 -5.96 -11.32
CA GLU A 304 -33.74 -6.06 -11.33
C GLU A 304 -34.37 -4.98 -12.19
N GLU A 305 -33.92 -3.75 -12.14
CA GLU A 305 -34.37 -2.65 -13.01
C GLU A 305 -33.93 -2.84 -14.47
N GLY A 306 -32.83 -3.61 -14.72
CA GLY A 306 -32.28 -3.87 -16.05
C GLY A 306 -32.81 -5.13 -16.79
N GLY A 307 -33.74 -5.90 -16.21
CA GLY A 307 -34.37 -7.05 -16.90
C GLY A 307 -33.59 -8.37 -16.92
N CYS A 308 -32.53 -8.51 -16.10
CA CYS A 308 -31.79 -9.79 -15.95
C CYS A 308 -32.31 -10.61 -14.74
N GLU A 309 -33.59 -10.89 -14.72
CA GLU A 309 -34.31 -11.32 -13.50
C GLU A 309 -34.02 -12.75 -12.97
N GLY A 310 -33.47 -13.65 -13.76
CA GLY A 310 -33.50 -15.08 -13.41
C GLY A 310 -32.36 -15.61 -12.54
N ALA A 311 -31.13 -15.18 -12.79
CA ALA A 311 -29.94 -15.80 -12.18
C ALA A 311 -29.60 -15.22 -10.78
N ILE A 312 -29.99 -13.98 -10.50
CA ILE A 312 -29.57 -13.28 -9.29
C ILE A 312 -30.59 -13.43 -8.16
N ARG A 313 -31.88 -13.56 -8.47
CA ARG A 313 -32.92 -13.86 -7.44
C ARG A 313 -32.66 -15.17 -6.70
N GLY A 314 -32.14 -16.18 -7.40
CA GLY A 314 -31.80 -17.47 -6.78
C GLY A 314 -30.61 -17.34 -5.81
N TRP A 315 -29.66 -16.54 -6.18
CA TRP A 315 -28.41 -16.35 -5.42
C TRP A 315 -28.62 -15.45 -4.19
N ALA A 316 -29.35 -14.33 -4.32
CA ALA A 316 -29.64 -13.43 -3.18
C ALA A 316 -30.40 -14.14 -2.04
N LYS A 317 -31.25 -15.12 -2.40
CA LYS A 317 -31.97 -15.93 -1.38
C LYS A 317 -31.07 -16.95 -0.67
N SER A 318 -30.03 -17.47 -1.33
CA SER A 318 -29.13 -18.46 -0.73
C SER A 318 -28.02 -17.85 0.14
N SER A 319 -27.70 -16.56 -0.06
CA SER A 319 -26.65 -15.85 0.69
C SER A 319 -27.15 -15.10 1.93
N MET A 320 -28.47 -15.08 2.16
CA MET A 320 -29.09 -14.44 3.35
C MET A 320 -29.42 -15.46 4.45
N LEU A 321 -29.14 -16.72 4.24
CA LEU A 321 -29.24 -17.81 5.24
C LEU A 321 -27.83 -18.22 5.71
#